data_a48adbb00af90ec6ca4ea0792c20e24a
#
_entry.id   a48adbb00af90ec6ca4ea0792c20e24a
#
_cell.length_a   1.000
_cell.length_b   1.000
_cell.length_c   1.000
_cell.angle_alpha   90.00
_cell.angle_beta   90.00
_cell.angle_gamma   90.00
#
_symmetry.space_group_name_H-M   'P 1'
#
loop_
_entity.id
_entity.type
_entity.pdbx_description
1 polymer ?
#
loop_
_entity_poly.entity_id
_entity_poly.type
_entity_poly.pdbx_seq_one_letter_code
_entity_poly.pdbx_strand_id
1 'polypeptide(L)'
;QMAVDCLGAGCASLSLAARASEFTNHHFTIIDPETHKADDHIWGFWAMPWLCNASGGARKQWFQWRIISPDRMIERSSQNHPYSAIHRYEWLEKCRQKALAAGVNFQPEPAPKQALQILDSRPPSMKDGVMLQHFSGYEITADHDVFDSTTAILMDFRCDQSRGMHFIYCLPFSARNALVESTLFSPELAPEPFYDSAIKSYLKGIIGIDDYQITRHEKGVIPMATLPPRDPNLTGIGANGGAIRPSSGYAFSFIQKQIDQIIASAKP
;
A
#
# COMPACT_ATOMS: atom_id res chain seq x y z
N GLN A 1 -29.58 7.82 -14.97
CA GLN A 1 -28.40 7.42 -14.21
C GLN A 1 -27.34 8.53 -14.30
N MET A 2 -26.73 8.85 -13.18
CA MET A 2 -25.64 9.83 -13.11
C MET A 2 -24.35 9.17 -13.61
N ALA A 3 -23.71 9.74 -14.61
CA ALA A 3 -22.41 9.29 -15.08
C ALA A 3 -21.29 9.83 -14.17
N VAL A 4 -20.41 8.97 -13.71
CA VAL A 4 -19.27 9.27 -12.85
C VAL A 4 -18.00 8.73 -13.51
N ASP A 5 -17.09 9.62 -13.84
CA ASP A 5 -15.77 9.27 -14.35
C ASP A 5 -14.76 9.27 -13.22
N CYS A 6 -13.98 8.20 -13.11
CA CYS A 6 -12.88 8.06 -12.16
C CYS A 6 -11.56 8.13 -12.92
N LEU A 7 -10.76 9.14 -12.65
CA LEU A 7 -9.42 9.29 -13.26
C LEU A 7 -8.40 8.48 -12.47
N GLY A 8 -7.71 7.59 -13.18
CA GLY A 8 -6.74 6.65 -12.63
C GLY A 8 -7.36 5.30 -12.23
N ALA A 9 -6.62 4.21 -12.40
CA ALA A 9 -7.01 2.84 -12.04
C ALA A 9 -6.19 2.31 -10.86
N GLY A 10 -5.99 3.15 -9.86
CA GLY A 10 -5.31 2.79 -8.63
C GLY A 10 -6.24 2.22 -7.54
N CYS A 11 -5.74 2.18 -6.31
CA CYS A 11 -6.45 1.61 -5.16
C CYS A 11 -7.82 2.25 -4.94
N ALA A 12 -7.90 3.57 -4.94
CA ALA A 12 -9.15 4.29 -4.63
C ALA A 12 -10.22 4.06 -5.70
N SER A 13 -9.92 4.30 -6.97
CA SER A 13 -10.87 4.13 -8.07
C SER A 13 -11.34 2.69 -8.21
N LEU A 14 -10.43 1.73 -8.19
CA LEU A 14 -10.80 0.31 -8.35
C LEU A 14 -11.53 -0.23 -7.13
N SER A 15 -11.15 0.16 -5.92
CA SER A 15 -11.89 -0.23 -4.71
C SER A 15 -13.31 0.35 -4.68
N LEU A 16 -13.50 1.59 -5.14
CA LEU A 16 -14.82 2.19 -5.29
C LEU A 16 -15.63 1.47 -6.38
N ALA A 17 -15.04 1.27 -7.55
CA ALA A 17 -15.69 0.61 -8.69
C ALA A 17 -16.09 -0.84 -8.40
N ALA A 18 -15.33 -1.55 -7.58
CA ALA A 18 -15.68 -2.89 -7.11
C ALA A 18 -16.98 -2.94 -6.31
N ARG A 19 -17.40 -1.80 -5.79
CA ARG A 19 -18.64 -1.62 -5.02
C ARG A 19 -19.72 -0.84 -5.79
N ALA A 20 -19.59 -0.73 -7.09
CA ALA A 20 -20.51 0.01 -7.95
C ALA A 20 -21.97 -0.48 -7.85
N SER A 21 -22.19 -1.78 -7.57
CA SER A 21 -23.53 -2.35 -7.36
C SER A 21 -24.26 -1.78 -6.15
N GLU A 22 -23.57 -1.12 -5.21
CA GLU A 22 -24.18 -0.46 -4.06
C GLU A 22 -24.73 0.94 -4.39
N PHE A 23 -24.54 1.41 -5.63
CA PHE A 23 -25.05 2.70 -6.14
C PHE A 23 -26.19 2.47 -7.12
N THR A 24 -27.42 2.82 -6.74
CA THR A 24 -28.62 2.51 -7.52
C THR A 24 -28.79 3.36 -8.79
N ASN A 25 -28.24 4.56 -8.82
CA ASN A 25 -28.47 5.55 -9.89
C ASN A 25 -27.17 6.10 -10.51
N HIS A 26 -26.07 5.38 -10.37
CA HIS A 26 -24.78 5.82 -10.87
C HIS A 26 -24.22 4.81 -11.88
N HIS A 27 -23.52 5.35 -12.85
CA HIS A 27 -22.76 4.56 -13.82
C HIS A 27 -21.32 5.02 -13.82
N PHE A 28 -20.40 4.12 -13.48
CA PHE A 28 -18.98 4.42 -13.34
C PHE A 28 -18.21 4.08 -14.59
N THR A 29 -17.27 4.94 -14.94
CA THR A 29 -16.24 4.71 -15.94
C THR A 29 -14.88 4.96 -15.30
N ILE A 30 -13.98 3.99 -15.37
CA ILE A 30 -12.57 4.14 -15.00
C ILE A 30 -11.81 4.60 -16.22
N ILE A 31 -11.10 5.72 -16.09
CA ILE A 31 -10.30 6.32 -17.15
C ILE A 31 -8.83 6.25 -16.76
N ASP A 32 -8.10 5.38 -17.46
CA ASP A 32 -6.67 5.20 -17.25
C ASP A 32 -5.99 4.84 -18.57
N PRO A 33 -4.97 5.58 -19.02
CA PRO A 33 -4.29 5.31 -20.29
C PRO A 33 -3.48 4.01 -20.32
N GLU A 34 -3.40 3.25 -19.23
CA GLU A 34 -2.66 1.97 -19.10
C GLU A 34 -1.18 2.04 -19.52
N THR A 35 -0.58 3.24 -19.47
CA THR A 35 0.77 3.48 -19.98
C THR A 35 1.89 2.94 -19.09
N HIS A 36 1.56 2.50 -17.87
CA HIS A 36 2.53 1.98 -16.92
C HIS A 36 2.03 0.70 -16.26
N LYS A 37 2.81 -0.38 -16.37
CA LYS A 37 2.72 -1.47 -15.40
C LYS A 37 3.12 -0.89 -14.05
N ALA A 38 2.16 -0.73 -13.16
CA ALA A 38 2.47 -0.37 -11.80
C ALA A 38 3.27 -1.49 -11.14
N ASP A 39 4.32 -1.11 -10.42
CA ASP A 39 5.10 -2.06 -9.62
C ASP A 39 4.18 -2.78 -8.62
N ASP A 40 4.40 -4.07 -8.44
CA ASP A 40 3.68 -4.84 -7.44
C ASP A 40 4.28 -4.59 -6.06
N HIS A 41 3.42 -4.36 -5.07
CA HIS A 41 3.80 -4.12 -3.69
C HIS A 41 3.00 -4.99 -2.75
N ILE A 42 3.58 -5.28 -1.59
CA ILE A 42 2.85 -5.76 -0.44
C ILE A 42 2.35 -4.55 0.35
N TRP A 43 1.05 -4.50 0.59
CA TRP A 43 0.44 -3.52 1.49
C TRP A 43 0.19 -4.13 2.85
N GLY A 44 0.68 -3.45 3.89
CA GLY A 44 0.45 -3.82 5.27
C GLY A 44 -0.61 -2.92 5.93
N PHE A 45 -1.48 -3.52 6.74
CA PHE A 45 -2.49 -2.80 7.51
C PHE A 45 -2.93 -3.60 8.74
N TRP A 46 -3.40 -2.92 9.78
CA TRP A 46 -4.09 -3.60 10.87
C TRP A 46 -5.54 -3.88 10.49
N ALA A 47 -5.98 -5.11 10.73
CA ALA A 47 -7.37 -5.50 10.49
C ALA A 47 -8.32 -4.67 11.37
N MET A 48 -9.34 -4.11 10.74
CA MET A 48 -10.38 -3.31 11.35
C MET A 48 -11.75 -3.78 10.86
N PRO A 49 -12.86 -3.47 11.56
CA PRO A 49 -14.19 -3.93 11.14
C PRO A 49 -14.56 -3.53 9.70
N TRP A 50 -14.16 -2.35 9.24
CA TRP A 50 -14.43 -1.89 7.86
C TRP A 50 -13.48 -2.49 6.82
N LEU A 51 -12.52 -3.32 7.23
CA LEU A 51 -11.54 -3.98 6.37
C LEU A 51 -11.76 -5.49 6.28
N CYS A 52 -12.93 -6.00 6.64
CA CYS A 52 -13.19 -7.45 6.69
C CYS A 52 -12.97 -8.13 5.33
N ASN A 53 -13.35 -7.51 4.23
CA ASN A 53 -13.11 -8.05 2.89
C ASN A 53 -11.62 -8.12 2.53
N ALA A 54 -10.87 -7.09 2.91
CA ALA A 54 -9.41 -7.04 2.70
C ALA A 54 -8.70 -8.05 3.60
N SER A 55 -9.09 -8.14 4.88
CA SER A 55 -8.53 -9.10 5.83
C SER A 55 -8.78 -10.55 5.43
N GLY A 56 -9.97 -10.85 4.88
CA GLY A 56 -10.31 -12.18 4.35
C GLY A 56 -9.48 -12.59 3.12
N GLY A 57 -8.96 -11.63 2.37
CA GLY A 57 -8.07 -11.83 1.22
C GLY A 57 -6.59 -11.63 1.53
N ALA A 58 -6.21 -11.47 2.79
CA ALA A 58 -4.83 -11.25 3.18
C ALA A 58 -3.97 -12.47 2.85
N ARG A 59 -2.78 -12.23 2.31
CA ARG A 59 -1.76 -13.27 2.09
C ARG A 59 -1.29 -13.87 3.42
N LYS A 60 -1.15 -13.02 4.43
CA LYS A 60 -0.73 -13.39 5.79
C LYS A 60 -1.29 -12.42 6.80
N GLN A 61 -1.56 -12.92 7.99
CA GLN A 61 -1.88 -12.15 9.18
C GLN A 61 -0.95 -12.55 10.32
N TRP A 62 -0.44 -11.54 11.05
CA TRP A 62 0.37 -11.75 12.25
C TRP A 62 -0.39 -11.18 13.46
N PHE A 63 -0.61 -11.99 14.45
CA PHE A 63 -1.26 -11.58 15.70
C PHE A 63 -0.27 -10.99 16.71
N GLN A 64 1.02 -11.01 16.36
CA GLN A 64 2.12 -10.50 17.16
C GLN A 64 3.12 -9.76 16.25
N TRP A 65 3.66 -8.66 16.76
CA TRP A 65 4.67 -7.88 16.05
C TRP A 65 5.67 -7.27 17.00
N ARG A 66 6.84 -6.90 16.46
CA ARG A 66 7.96 -6.32 17.21
C ARG A 66 8.45 -5.02 16.59
N ILE A 67 8.93 -4.13 17.49
CA ILE A 67 9.76 -2.97 17.16
C ILE A 67 11.04 -3.16 17.95
N ILE A 68 12.19 -3.07 17.27
CA ILE A 68 13.50 -3.41 17.83
C ILE A 68 14.46 -2.25 17.63
N SER A 69 15.10 -1.82 18.69
CA SER A 69 16.27 -0.91 18.66
C SER A 69 17.49 -1.66 19.19
N PRO A 70 18.71 -1.06 19.09
CA PRO A 70 19.91 -1.71 19.63
C PRO A 70 19.80 -2.10 21.12
N ASP A 71 19.04 -1.31 21.89
CA ASP A 71 18.97 -1.46 23.35
C ASP A 71 17.63 -2.05 23.85
N ARG A 72 16.60 -2.10 23.01
CA ARG A 72 15.24 -2.46 23.44
C ARG A 72 14.47 -3.21 22.37
N MET A 73 13.61 -4.07 22.83
CA MET A 73 12.59 -4.73 22.01
C MET A 73 11.21 -4.52 22.65
N ILE A 74 10.28 -4.10 21.83
CA ILE A 74 8.86 -4.00 22.22
C ILE A 74 8.10 -5.01 21.38
N GLU A 75 7.33 -5.87 22.07
CA GLU A 75 6.43 -6.83 21.46
C GLU A 75 4.99 -6.46 21.81
N ARG A 76 4.11 -6.58 20.85
CA ARG A 76 2.66 -6.38 21.02
C ARG A 76 1.91 -7.45 20.27
N SER A 77 0.69 -7.71 20.71
CA SER A 77 -0.20 -8.69 20.11
C SER A 77 -1.64 -8.19 20.13
N SER A 78 -2.43 -8.65 19.17
CA SER A 78 -3.86 -8.42 19.14
C SER A 78 -4.56 -9.54 18.37
N GLN A 79 -5.56 -10.15 18.97
CA GLN A 79 -6.40 -11.13 18.29
C GLN A 79 -7.44 -10.46 17.38
N ASN A 80 -7.91 -9.28 17.76
CA ASN A 80 -8.95 -8.57 17.01
C ASN A 80 -8.41 -7.68 15.89
N HIS A 81 -7.16 -7.24 16.00
CA HIS A 81 -6.52 -6.33 15.05
C HIS A 81 -5.15 -6.85 14.62
N PRO A 82 -5.07 -8.03 13.98
CA PRO A 82 -3.80 -8.53 13.48
C PRO A 82 -3.23 -7.62 12.40
N TYR A 83 -1.90 -7.56 12.32
CA TYR A 83 -1.24 -6.94 11.18
C TYR A 83 -1.37 -7.85 9.98
N SER A 84 -1.87 -7.32 8.87
CA SER A 84 -2.24 -8.08 7.68
C SER A 84 -1.48 -7.57 6.47
N ALA A 85 -1.14 -8.45 5.55
CA ALA A 85 -0.47 -8.12 4.30
C ALA A 85 -1.28 -8.64 3.11
N ILE A 86 -1.46 -7.79 2.10
CA ILE A 86 -2.07 -8.15 0.83
C ILE A 86 -1.17 -7.78 -0.33
N HIS A 87 -1.25 -8.53 -1.42
CA HIS A 87 -0.64 -8.17 -2.68
C HIS A 87 -1.46 -7.07 -3.36
N ARG A 88 -0.82 -5.96 -3.71
CA ARG A 88 -1.43 -4.87 -4.46
C ARG A 88 -2.06 -5.38 -5.76
N TYR A 89 -1.33 -6.14 -6.55
CA TYR A 89 -1.82 -6.68 -7.82
C TYR A 89 -3.06 -7.55 -7.63
N GLU A 90 -3.05 -8.49 -6.69
CA GLU A 90 -4.19 -9.38 -6.43
C GLU A 90 -5.43 -8.60 -5.96
N TRP A 91 -5.24 -7.60 -5.09
CA TRP A 91 -6.33 -6.73 -4.66
C TRP A 91 -6.94 -5.96 -5.81
N LEU A 92 -6.11 -5.31 -6.63
CA LEU A 92 -6.57 -4.50 -7.76
C LEU A 92 -7.25 -5.35 -8.82
N GLU A 93 -6.73 -6.54 -9.11
CA GLU A 93 -7.36 -7.47 -10.06
C GLU A 93 -8.73 -7.98 -9.57
N LYS A 94 -8.82 -8.32 -8.29
CA LYS A 94 -10.10 -8.70 -7.66
C LYS A 94 -11.12 -7.54 -7.73
N CYS A 95 -10.69 -6.32 -7.48
CA CYS A 95 -11.54 -5.13 -7.63
C CYS A 95 -11.96 -4.91 -9.07
N ARG A 96 -11.06 -5.07 -10.03
CA ARG A 96 -11.35 -4.95 -11.47
C ARG A 96 -12.41 -5.97 -11.91
N GLN A 97 -12.29 -7.22 -11.52
CA GLN A 97 -13.26 -8.27 -11.85
C GLN A 97 -14.65 -7.95 -11.26
N LYS A 98 -14.72 -7.51 -10.02
CA LYS A 98 -15.98 -7.09 -9.41
C LYS A 98 -16.60 -5.88 -10.11
N ALA A 99 -15.78 -4.90 -10.49
CA ALA A 99 -16.22 -3.70 -11.22
C ALA A 99 -16.80 -4.08 -12.60
N LEU A 100 -16.12 -4.94 -13.36
CA LEU A 100 -16.63 -5.44 -14.64
C LEU A 100 -17.96 -6.18 -14.48
N ALA A 101 -18.08 -7.04 -13.47
CA ALA A 101 -19.32 -7.76 -13.17
C ALA A 101 -20.48 -6.80 -12.79
N ALA A 102 -20.16 -5.64 -12.21
CA ALA A 102 -21.13 -4.59 -11.88
C ALA A 102 -21.44 -3.64 -13.06
N GLY A 103 -20.86 -3.86 -14.24
CA GLY A 103 -21.10 -3.05 -15.43
C GLY A 103 -20.27 -1.77 -15.52
N VAL A 104 -19.19 -1.66 -14.77
CA VAL A 104 -18.26 -0.52 -14.85
C VAL A 104 -17.52 -0.55 -16.19
N ASN A 105 -17.43 0.59 -16.87
CA ASN A 105 -16.65 0.74 -18.09
C ASN A 105 -15.20 1.09 -17.77
N PHE A 106 -14.30 0.64 -18.65
CA PHE A 106 -12.88 0.99 -18.60
C PHE A 106 -12.49 1.60 -19.95
N GLN A 107 -11.87 2.76 -19.92
CA GLN A 107 -11.48 3.52 -21.11
C GLN A 107 -10.08 4.14 -20.92
N PRO A 108 -9.27 4.21 -22.00
CA PRO A 108 -7.95 4.86 -21.93
C PRO A 108 -8.05 6.38 -21.87
N GLU A 109 -9.12 6.96 -22.42
CA GLU A 109 -9.33 8.41 -22.53
C GLU A 109 -10.77 8.78 -22.18
N PRO A 110 -11.00 10.03 -21.70
CA PRO A 110 -12.35 10.51 -21.45
C PRO A 110 -13.20 10.50 -22.73
N ALA A 111 -14.48 10.19 -22.59
CA ALA A 111 -15.43 10.33 -23.70
C ALA A 111 -15.62 11.82 -24.06
N PRO A 112 -15.95 12.13 -25.33
CA PRO A 112 -16.19 13.51 -25.77
C PRO A 112 -17.29 14.25 -24.97
N LYS A 113 -18.25 13.47 -24.43
CA LYS A 113 -19.31 13.99 -23.59
C LYS A 113 -18.88 13.83 -22.13
N GLN A 114 -18.68 14.95 -21.45
CA GLN A 114 -18.25 14.95 -20.05
C GLN A 114 -19.30 14.27 -19.14
N ALA A 115 -18.81 13.51 -18.17
CA ALA A 115 -19.61 13.02 -17.05
C ALA A 115 -20.11 14.17 -16.18
N LEU A 116 -21.22 13.94 -15.48
CA LEU A 116 -21.76 14.91 -14.51
C LEU A 116 -20.87 15.06 -13.29
N GLN A 117 -20.08 14.05 -12.96
CA GLN A 117 -19.14 14.05 -11.85
C GLN A 117 -17.82 13.38 -12.24
N ILE A 118 -16.72 14.01 -11.85
CA ILE A 118 -15.38 13.46 -12.04
C ILE A 118 -14.73 13.30 -10.67
N LEU A 119 -14.26 12.08 -10.40
CA LEU A 119 -13.48 11.74 -9.21
C LEU A 119 -12.03 11.53 -9.63
N ASP A 120 -11.12 12.26 -9.02
CA ASP A 120 -9.70 12.21 -9.36
C ASP A 120 -8.90 11.40 -8.32
N SER A 121 -8.50 10.18 -8.69
CA SER A 121 -7.69 9.31 -7.86
C SER A 121 -6.21 9.27 -8.28
N ARG A 122 -5.81 10.09 -9.23
CA ARG A 122 -4.40 10.19 -9.63
C ARG A 122 -3.57 10.69 -8.44
N PRO A 123 -2.26 10.40 -8.40
CA PRO A 123 -1.41 10.87 -7.31
C PRO A 123 -1.50 12.39 -7.11
N PRO A 124 -1.52 12.87 -5.85
CA PRO A 124 -1.52 14.31 -5.58
C PRO A 124 -0.24 14.98 -6.08
N SER A 125 -0.26 16.30 -6.18
CA SER A 125 0.92 17.05 -6.59
C SER A 125 2.02 16.97 -5.53
N MET A 126 3.22 16.60 -5.95
CA MET A 126 4.39 16.60 -5.07
C MET A 126 4.89 18.02 -4.82
N LYS A 127 5.36 18.26 -3.60
CA LYS A 127 6.07 19.47 -3.20
C LYS A 127 7.53 19.13 -2.87
N ASP A 128 8.44 20.01 -3.22
CA ASP A 128 9.84 19.87 -2.84
C ASP A 128 10.03 20.02 -1.32
N GLY A 129 11.01 19.31 -0.79
CA GLY A 129 11.42 19.42 0.62
C GLY A 129 10.47 18.75 1.61
N VAL A 130 9.47 17.98 1.16
CA VAL A 130 8.64 17.18 2.08
C VAL A 130 9.41 15.95 2.56
N MET A 131 9.08 15.49 3.77
CA MET A 131 9.57 14.21 4.27
C MET A 131 9.03 13.08 3.38
N LEU A 132 9.90 12.16 3.02
CA LEU A 132 9.57 10.99 2.20
C LEU A 132 9.76 9.72 3.03
N GLN A 133 8.90 8.75 2.82
CA GLN A 133 9.13 7.35 3.13
C GLN A 133 9.55 6.68 1.84
N HIS A 134 10.77 6.22 1.75
CA HIS A 134 11.27 5.54 0.57
C HIS A 134 11.92 4.21 0.96
N PHE A 135 11.72 3.23 0.12
CA PHE A 135 12.08 1.86 0.45
C PHE A 135 12.47 1.05 -0.77
N SER A 136 13.27 0.03 -0.49
CA SER A 136 13.56 -1.08 -1.39
C SER A 136 13.49 -2.37 -0.59
N GLY A 137 12.83 -3.39 -1.13
CA GLY A 137 12.60 -4.65 -0.45
C GLY A 137 12.73 -5.84 -1.39
N TYR A 138 13.18 -6.95 -0.82
CA TYR A 138 13.23 -8.24 -1.49
C TYR A 138 12.33 -9.24 -0.78
N GLU A 139 11.51 -9.94 -1.54
CA GLU A 139 10.96 -11.20 -1.09
C GLU A 139 12.00 -12.28 -1.35
N ILE A 140 12.39 -12.97 -0.27
CA ILE A 140 13.44 -13.99 -0.32
C ILE A 140 12.91 -15.33 0.11
N THR A 141 13.56 -16.38 -0.38
CA THR A 141 13.35 -17.76 0.06
C THR A 141 14.69 -18.37 0.46
N ALA A 142 14.76 -18.86 1.70
CA ALA A 142 15.88 -19.62 2.23
C ALA A 142 15.69 -21.13 1.98
N ASP A 143 16.78 -21.88 1.99
CA ASP A 143 16.78 -23.34 1.81
C ASP A 143 16.38 -24.11 3.08
N HIS A 144 16.41 -23.47 4.23
CA HIS A 144 16.02 -24.01 5.54
C HIS A 144 15.20 -23.01 6.35
N ASP A 145 14.68 -23.44 7.49
CA ASP A 145 13.85 -22.62 8.36
C ASP A 145 14.71 -21.58 9.11
N VAL A 146 14.45 -20.29 8.89
CA VAL A 146 15.23 -19.18 9.45
C VAL A 146 14.35 -18.07 10.06
N PHE A 147 13.06 -18.03 9.71
CA PHE A 147 12.14 -17.00 10.17
C PHE A 147 11.14 -17.55 11.20
N ASP A 148 10.85 -16.74 12.22
CA ASP A 148 9.66 -16.93 13.05
C ASP A 148 8.44 -16.42 12.28
N SER A 149 7.68 -17.33 11.68
CA SER A 149 6.51 -16.98 10.85
C SER A 149 5.32 -16.47 11.66
N THR A 150 5.38 -16.48 12.97
CA THR A 150 4.30 -16.02 13.86
C THR A 150 4.39 -14.52 14.18
N THR A 151 5.54 -13.90 13.96
CA THR A 151 5.84 -12.53 14.38
C THR A 151 6.27 -11.66 13.22
N ALA A 152 5.56 -10.54 13.00
CA ALA A 152 5.99 -9.51 12.07
C ALA A 152 7.00 -8.57 12.74
N ILE A 153 8.13 -8.31 12.08
CA ILE A 153 9.06 -7.26 12.50
C ILE A 153 8.69 -5.99 11.73
N LEU A 154 8.08 -5.04 12.41
CA LEU A 154 7.59 -3.82 11.77
C LEU A 154 8.68 -2.77 11.62
N MET A 155 9.55 -2.65 12.61
CA MET A 155 10.65 -1.71 12.60
C MET A 155 11.84 -2.31 13.36
N ASP A 156 12.88 -2.68 12.64
CA ASP A 156 14.16 -3.05 13.24
C ASP A 156 15.20 -1.98 12.93
N PHE A 157 15.53 -1.18 13.94
CA PHE A 157 16.47 -0.06 13.82
C PHE A 157 17.94 -0.46 13.93
N ARG A 158 18.25 -1.75 14.01
CA ARG A 158 19.64 -2.25 14.08
C ARG A 158 20.27 -2.26 12.68
N CYS A 159 20.31 -1.10 12.04
CA CYS A 159 20.87 -0.86 10.72
C CYS A 159 21.48 0.55 10.64
N ASP A 160 22.11 0.88 9.53
CA ASP A 160 22.78 2.17 9.31
C ASP A 160 21.80 3.34 9.39
N GLN A 161 22.02 4.25 10.35
CA GLN A 161 21.22 5.45 10.61
C GLN A 161 21.83 6.74 10.01
N SER A 162 22.83 6.62 9.16
CA SER A 162 23.60 7.78 8.67
C SER A 162 22.81 8.74 7.77
N ARG A 163 21.69 8.31 7.20
CA ARG A 163 20.90 9.09 6.25
C ARG A 163 19.51 9.51 6.73
N GLY A 164 19.17 9.21 7.98
CA GLY A 164 17.86 9.54 8.56
C GLY A 164 17.30 8.38 9.39
N MET A 165 16.01 8.41 9.66
CA MET A 165 15.35 7.32 10.38
C MET A 165 15.24 6.10 9.45
N HIS A 166 16.06 5.11 9.70
CA HIS A 166 16.19 3.91 8.89
C HIS A 166 15.82 2.66 9.69
N PHE A 167 15.02 1.80 9.10
CA PHE A 167 14.63 0.54 9.72
C PHE A 167 14.37 -0.55 8.69
N ILE A 168 14.42 -1.78 9.14
CA ILE A 168 14.08 -2.96 8.35
C ILE A 168 12.71 -3.46 8.76
N TYR A 169 11.84 -3.69 7.76
CA TYR A 169 10.69 -4.57 7.86
C TYR A 169 11.15 -6.01 7.59
N CYS A 170 10.67 -6.95 8.38
CA CYS A 170 10.78 -8.36 8.07
C CYS A 170 9.42 -9.01 8.28
N LEU A 171 8.74 -9.31 7.18
CA LEU A 171 7.41 -9.90 7.16
C LEU A 171 7.49 -11.36 6.72
N PRO A 172 7.57 -12.33 7.65
CA PRO A 172 7.72 -13.73 7.31
C PRO A 172 6.39 -14.33 6.91
N PHE A 173 6.26 -14.75 5.66
CA PHE A 173 5.09 -15.46 5.16
C PHE A 173 5.14 -16.96 5.54
N SER A 174 6.34 -17.49 5.73
CA SER A 174 6.60 -18.85 6.24
C SER A 174 7.94 -18.86 6.98
N ALA A 175 8.33 -20.02 7.50
CA ALA A 175 9.64 -20.18 8.13
C ALA A 175 10.83 -19.98 7.15
N ARG A 176 10.59 -20.03 5.83
CA ARG A 176 11.61 -19.91 4.79
C ARG A 176 11.43 -18.74 3.85
N ASN A 177 10.29 -18.09 3.85
CA ASN A 177 9.98 -17.00 2.92
C ASN A 177 9.58 -15.75 3.68
N ALA A 178 10.19 -14.62 3.34
CA ALA A 178 9.88 -13.33 3.95
C ALA A 178 10.09 -12.16 2.96
N LEU A 179 9.32 -11.09 3.16
CA LEU A 179 9.67 -9.77 2.64
C LEU A 179 10.62 -9.11 3.63
N VAL A 180 11.80 -8.73 3.15
CA VAL A 180 12.78 -7.95 3.90
C VAL A 180 12.98 -6.62 3.20
N GLU A 181 12.63 -5.53 3.86
CA GLU A 181 12.54 -4.20 3.27
C GLU A 181 13.31 -3.17 4.07
N SER A 182 14.21 -2.46 3.40
CA SER A 182 14.92 -1.31 3.94
C SER A 182 14.10 -0.05 3.69
N THR A 183 13.68 0.63 4.75
CA THR A 183 12.83 1.82 4.71
C THR A 183 13.51 2.98 5.39
N LEU A 184 13.55 4.12 4.72
CA LEU A 184 14.18 5.34 5.17
C LEU A 184 13.18 6.50 5.18
N PHE A 185 13.13 7.23 6.30
CA PHE A 185 12.43 8.51 6.41
C PHE A 185 13.44 9.63 6.29
N SER A 186 13.44 10.31 5.16
CA SER A 186 14.30 11.47 4.89
C SER A 186 13.75 12.29 3.74
N PRO A 187 14.08 13.57 3.61
CA PRO A 187 13.64 14.40 2.48
C PRO A 187 14.34 14.03 1.17
N GLU A 188 15.47 13.34 1.23
CA GLU A 188 16.27 12.95 0.06
C GLU A 188 16.33 11.44 -0.09
N LEU A 189 16.26 10.96 -1.34
CA LEU A 189 16.43 9.55 -1.65
C LEU A 189 17.86 9.11 -1.41
N ALA A 190 18.03 7.87 -0.96
CA ALA A 190 19.34 7.23 -0.91
C ALA A 190 19.66 6.54 -2.24
N PRO A 191 20.93 6.32 -2.57
CA PRO A 191 21.29 5.49 -3.72
C PRO A 191 20.90 4.03 -3.49
N GLU A 192 20.53 3.31 -4.55
CA GLU A 192 20.12 1.90 -4.49
C GLU A 192 21.04 1.02 -3.62
N PRO A 193 22.39 1.12 -3.72
CA PRO A 193 23.29 0.30 -2.90
C PRO A 193 23.12 0.49 -1.39
N PHE A 194 22.59 1.62 -0.94
CA PHE A 194 22.32 1.84 0.50
C PHE A 194 21.26 0.88 1.02
N TYR A 195 20.15 0.73 0.29
CA TYR A 195 19.06 -0.18 0.67
C TYR A 195 19.50 -1.63 0.57
N ASP A 196 20.18 -2.00 -0.53
CA ASP A 196 20.68 -3.36 -0.76
C ASP A 196 21.67 -3.80 0.32
N SER A 197 22.60 -2.93 0.68
CA SER A 197 23.59 -3.21 1.72
C SER A 197 22.93 -3.40 3.08
N ALA A 198 21.89 -2.63 3.39
CA ALA A 198 21.16 -2.76 4.64
C ALA A 198 20.42 -4.11 4.71
N ILE A 199 19.77 -4.52 3.64
CA ILE A 199 19.08 -5.83 3.58
C ILE A 199 20.08 -6.98 3.70
N LYS A 200 21.18 -6.95 2.96
CA LYS A 200 22.22 -7.97 3.03
C LYS A 200 22.83 -8.07 4.42
N SER A 201 23.14 -6.92 5.04
CA SER A 201 23.69 -6.87 6.39
C SER A 201 22.70 -7.42 7.42
N TYR A 202 21.42 -7.12 7.27
CA TYR A 202 20.37 -7.64 8.13
C TYR A 202 20.24 -9.17 8.01
N LEU A 203 20.16 -9.68 6.80
CA LEU A 203 20.05 -11.12 6.54
C LEU A 203 21.25 -11.87 7.09
N LYS A 204 22.47 -11.35 6.88
CA LYS A 204 23.70 -11.97 7.38
C LYS A 204 23.86 -11.84 8.89
N GLY A 205 23.73 -10.62 9.42
CA GLY A 205 24.07 -10.31 10.80
C GLY A 205 22.96 -10.58 11.81
N ILE A 206 21.69 -10.44 11.43
CA ILE A 206 20.54 -10.61 12.31
C ILE A 206 19.85 -11.96 12.09
N ILE A 207 19.55 -12.30 10.84
CA ILE A 207 18.91 -13.59 10.51
C ILE A 207 19.91 -14.72 10.47
N GLY A 208 21.15 -14.47 10.06
CA GLY A 208 22.23 -15.46 10.03
C GLY A 208 22.29 -16.27 8.74
N ILE A 209 21.87 -15.69 7.61
CA ILE A 209 21.92 -16.34 6.29
C ILE A 209 22.71 -15.52 5.27
N ASP A 210 23.49 -16.21 4.46
CA ASP A 210 24.22 -15.62 3.32
C ASP A 210 23.69 -16.14 1.98
N ASP A 211 23.01 -17.28 1.97
CA ASP A 211 22.47 -17.92 0.76
C ASP A 211 20.95 -17.93 0.79
N TYR A 212 20.35 -17.32 -0.22
CA TYR A 212 18.91 -17.21 -0.39
C TYR A 212 18.57 -16.84 -1.84
N GLN A 213 17.35 -17.14 -2.26
CA GLN A 213 16.83 -16.76 -3.57
C GLN A 213 15.97 -15.50 -3.43
N ILE A 214 16.20 -14.52 -4.30
CA ILE A 214 15.31 -13.35 -4.44
C ILE A 214 14.22 -13.73 -5.43
N THR A 215 12.98 -13.77 -4.96
CA THR A 215 11.83 -14.16 -5.78
C THR A 215 11.02 -12.95 -6.27
N ARG A 216 11.15 -11.79 -5.60
CA ARG A 216 10.49 -10.55 -5.98
C ARG A 216 11.24 -9.35 -5.41
N HIS A 217 11.20 -8.24 -6.13
CA HIS A 217 11.74 -6.96 -5.69
C HIS A 217 10.61 -5.91 -5.72
N GLU A 218 10.53 -5.09 -4.69
CA GLU A 218 9.65 -3.94 -4.66
C GLU A 218 10.39 -2.70 -4.18
N LYS A 219 9.96 -1.54 -4.65
CA LYS A 219 10.46 -0.24 -4.21
C LYS A 219 9.39 0.83 -4.37
N GLY A 220 9.48 1.87 -3.59
CA GLY A 220 8.53 2.97 -3.65
C GLY A 220 9.00 4.21 -2.91
N VAL A 221 8.29 5.29 -3.18
CA VAL A 221 8.46 6.58 -2.52
C VAL A 221 7.08 7.09 -2.14
N ILE A 222 6.88 7.36 -0.86
CA ILE A 222 5.61 7.83 -0.30
C ILE A 222 5.85 9.19 0.36
N PRO A 223 5.15 10.25 -0.06
CA PRO A 223 5.24 11.54 0.62
C PRO A 223 4.59 11.45 2.00
N MET A 224 5.28 11.98 3.00
CA MET A 224 4.79 12.06 4.39
C MET A 224 4.37 13.50 4.70
N ALA A 225 3.39 13.99 3.98
CA ALA A 225 2.88 15.35 4.11
C ALA A 225 1.41 15.42 3.63
N THR A 226 0.72 16.45 4.08
CA THR A 226 -0.54 16.85 3.46
C THR A 226 -0.21 17.55 2.14
N LEU A 227 -0.62 16.94 1.04
CA LEU A 227 -0.35 17.45 -0.29
C LEU A 227 -1.61 18.10 -0.89
N PRO A 228 -1.45 19.13 -1.73
CA PRO A 228 -2.56 19.70 -2.46
C PRO A 228 -3.10 18.68 -3.47
N PRO A 229 -4.39 18.76 -3.80
CA PRO A 229 -4.97 17.93 -4.86
C PRO A 229 -4.25 18.20 -6.19
N ARG A 230 -4.19 17.17 -7.03
CA ARG A 230 -3.58 17.26 -8.36
C ARG A 230 -4.24 18.33 -9.23
N ASP A 231 -5.56 18.35 -9.21
CA ASP A 231 -6.39 19.38 -9.84
C ASP A 231 -7.40 19.91 -8.82
N PRO A 232 -7.29 21.18 -8.39
CA PRO A 232 -8.20 21.77 -7.40
C PRO A 232 -9.63 21.93 -7.90
N ASN A 233 -9.88 21.81 -9.20
CA ASN A 233 -11.22 21.90 -9.78
C ASN A 233 -11.96 20.56 -9.80
N LEU A 234 -11.28 19.47 -9.47
CA LEU A 234 -11.86 18.12 -9.42
C LEU A 234 -11.99 17.64 -7.99
N THR A 235 -12.94 16.73 -7.78
CA THR A 235 -13.08 16.06 -6.49
C THR A 235 -12.03 14.96 -6.36
N GLY A 236 -11.04 15.16 -5.49
CA GLY A 236 -10.01 14.17 -5.20
C GLY A 236 -10.55 13.02 -4.36
N ILE A 237 -10.12 11.80 -4.67
CA ILE A 237 -10.34 10.59 -3.85
C ILE A 237 -9.02 9.86 -3.64
N GLY A 238 -8.98 8.95 -2.67
CA GLY A 238 -7.75 8.27 -2.29
C GLY A 238 -6.74 9.24 -1.68
N ALA A 239 -5.46 9.06 -1.94
CA ALA A 239 -4.40 9.97 -1.49
C ALA A 239 -4.63 11.40 -1.99
N ASN A 240 -5.11 11.56 -3.22
CA ASN A 240 -5.46 12.86 -3.81
C ASN A 240 -6.66 13.54 -3.13
N GLY A 241 -7.46 12.80 -2.36
CA GLY A 241 -8.56 13.27 -1.52
C GLY A 241 -8.22 13.24 -0.02
N GLY A 242 -6.95 13.17 0.36
CA GLY A 242 -6.50 13.21 1.74
C GLY A 242 -6.60 11.88 2.49
N ALA A 243 -6.90 10.77 1.83
CA ALA A 243 -6.98 9.44 2.45
C ALA A 243 -5.60 8.80 2.64
N ILE A 244 -4.69 9.57 3.22
CA ILE A 244 -3.33 9.15 3.59
C ILE A 244 -2.98 9.78 4.93
N ARG A 245 -2.30 9.03 5.79
CA ARG A 245 -1.77 9.56 7.05
C ARG A 245 -0.37 10.14 6.85
N PRO A 246 -0.19 11.46 6.94
CA PRO A 246 1.12 12.09 6.66
C PRO A 246 2.25 11.58 7.56
N SER A 247 1.94 11.23 8.82
CA SER A 247 2.93 10.80 9.81
C SER A 247 3.48 9.38 9.58
N SER A 248 2.82 8.57 8.77
CA SER A 248 3.19 7.15 8.58
C SER A 248 3.16 6.69 7.12
N GLY A 249 2.58 7.48 6.22
CA GLY A 249 2.37 7.08 4.83
C GLY A 249 1.29 6.01 4.62
N TYR A 250 0.61 5.55 5.67
CA TYR A 250 -0.47 4.57 5.52
C TYR A 250 -1.64 5.17 4.76
N ALA A 251 -2.08 4.50 3.71
CA ALA A 251 -3.16 4.94 2.83
C ALA A 251 -4.28 3.91 2.65
N PHE A 252 -3.97 2.64 2.51
CA PHE A 252 -4.94 1.59 2.17
C PHE A 252 -6.17 1.60 3.08
N SER A 253 -6.00 1.56 4.39
CA SER A 253 -7.09 1.56 5.37
C SER A 253 -7.93 2.83 5.29
N PHE A 254 -7.30 3.98 5.10
CA PHE A 254 -7.99 5.27 5.00
C PHE A 254 -8.74 5.42 3.69
N ILE A 255 -8.21 4.87 2.61
CA ILE A 255 -8.91 4.79 1.31
C ILE A 255 -10.18 3.96 1.44
N GLN A 256 -10.10 2.78 2.05
CA GLN A 256 -11.28 1.93 2.26
C GLN A 256 -12.34 2.63 3.12
N LYS A 257 -11.93 3.34 4.17
CA LYS A 257 -12.85 4.11 5.01
C LYS A 257 -13.48 5.28 4.25
N GLN A 258 -12.72 5.98 3.41
CA GLN A 258 -13.25 7.05 2.56
C GLN A 258 -14.30 6.51 1.59
N ILE A 259 -14.07 5.34 1.00
CA ILE A 259 -15.04 4.68 0.11
C ILE A 259 -16.33 4.35 0.86
N ASP A 260 -16.27 3.83 2.07
CA ASP A 260 -17.45 3.61 2.90
C ASP A 260 -18.26 4.90 3.12
N GLN A 261 -17.57 6.03 3.35
CA GLN A 261 -18.21 7.33 3.50
C GLN A 261 -18.86 7.81 2.20
N ILE A 262 -18.21 7.63 1.05
CA ILE A 262 -18.77 7.96 -0.27
C ILE A 262 -20.05 7.16 -0.50
N ILE A 263 -20.03 5.86 -0.26
CA ILE A 263 -21.19 4.98 -0.43
C ILE A 263 -22.31 5.40 0.51
N ALA A 264 -22.01 5.67 1.77
CA ALA A 264 -23.01 6.12 2.76
C ALA A 264 -23.67 7.44 2.36
N SER A 265 -22.91 8.38 1.80
CA SER A 265 -23.44 9.68 1.35
C SER A 265 -24.27 9.60 0.07
N ALA A 266 -24.12 8.55 -0.73
CA ALA A 266 -24.87 8.34 -1.95
C ALA A 266 -26.18 7.54 -1.75
N LYS A 267 -26.42 7.03 -0.55
CA LYS A 267 -27.71 6.39 -0.20
C LYS A 267 -28.74 7.46 0.10
N PRO A 268 -29.99 7.31 -0.39
CA PRO A 268 -31.06 8.26 -0.14
C PRO A 268 -31.45 8.32 1.34
#